data_ac1b648e57a10ee4e3cdb629c954d952
#
_entry.id   ac1b648e57a10ee4e3cdb629c954d952
#
_cell.length_a   1.000
_cell.length_b   1.000
_cell.length_c   1.000
_cell.angle_alpha   90.00
_cell.angle_beta   90.00
_cell.angle_gamma   90.00
#
_symmetry.space_group_name_H-M   'P 1'
#
loop_
_entity.id
_entity.type
_entity.pdbx_description
1 polymer ?
#
loop_
_entity_poly.entity_id
_entity_poly.type
_entity_poly.pdbx_seq_one_letter_code
_entity_poly.pdbx_strand_id
1 'polypeptide(L)'
;MHPTGGPAAVAPAHDVHVDLAAACSIAASLDIVGDRWTILILRDAFRGLRRFDEFRRDLDIPRAVLADRLRRLVERDVMVKRACQERPVRYEYRLTRMGIELSPILVALMQWGDRWLSEDGAPTLLVHEAWG
;
A
#
# COMPACT_ATOMS: atom_id res chain seq x y z
N MET A 1 -22.30 18.21 -17.69
CA MET A 1 -22.00 17.53 -18.13
C MET A 1 -21.16 17.31 -18.98
N HIS A 2 -20.71 16.89 -19.25
CA HIS A 2 -19.91 16.83 -20.08
C HIS A 2 -20.02 16.03 -21.04
N PRO A 3 -19.73 16.14 -21.71
CA PRO A 3 -19.99 15.70 -22.69
C PRO A 3 -19.60 14.62 -23.17
N THR A 4 -19.61 14.25 -23.50
CA THR A 4 -19.25 13.65 -23.95
C THR A 4 -18.73 13.19 -24.53
N GLY A 5 -18.40 13.04 -24.84
CA GLY A 5 -17.97 12.68 -25.28
C GLY A 5 -17.09 12.13 -25.69
N GLY A 6 -16.66 12.02 -25.81
CA GLY A 6 -15.80 11.66 -26.11
C GLY A 6 -15.13 10.96 -25.74
N PRO A 7 -14.91 10.50 -26.19
CA PRO A 7 -14.38 9.75 -25.91
C PRO A 7 -13.66 9.50 -25.05
N ALA A 8 -13.62 9.50 -25.00
CA ALA A 8 -13.06 9.46 -24.37
C ALA A 8 -12.81 9.71 -23.64
N ALA A 9 -13.17 9.65 -23.73
CA ALA A 9 -13.06 10.05 -23.13
C ALA A 9 -12.65 10.09 -22.35
N VAL A 10 -12.57 10.01 -22.27
CA VAL A 10 -12.15 10.24 -21.46
C VAL A 10 -12.34 10.74 -20.71
N ALA A 11 -12.93 10.12 -20.45
CA ALA A 11 -13.15 10.97 -19.42
C ALA A 11 -12.02 11.60 -18.91
N PRO A 12 -11.80 12.49 -19.35
CA PRO A 12 -10.62 13.19 -18.98
C PRO A 12 -10.59 13.55 -17.54
N ALA A 13 -9.42 13.61 -17.02
CA ALA A 13 -9.23 13.96 -15.64
C ALA A 13 -9.83 15.31 -15.30
N HIS A 14 -9.86 16.21 -16.24
CA HIS A 14 -10.42 17.52 -15.94
C HIS A 14 -11.92 17.53 -15.76
N ASP A 15 -12.59 16.45 -16.15
CA ASP A 15 -14.01 16.32 -15.89
C ASP A 15 -14.30 15.76 -14.51
N VAL A 16 -13.27 15.33 -13.81
CA VAL A 16 -13.42 14.80 -12.46
C VAL A 16 -13.32 15.94 -11.49
N HIS A 17 -14.41 16.22 -10.82
CA HIS A 17 -14.41 17.24 -9.79
C HIS A 17 -13.83 16.68 -8.52
N VAL A 18 -12.79 17.32 -8.05
CA VAL A 18 -12.20 16.99 -6.76
C VAL A 18 -12.62 18.09 -5.81
N ASP A 19 -13.60 17.82 -4.98
CA ASP A 19 -14.02 18.82 -4.02
C ASP A 19 -13.02 18.87 -2.86
N LEU A 20 -13.22 19.85 -1.98
CA LEU A 20 -12.30 20.06 -0.87
C LEU A 20 -12.23 18.86 0.08
N ALA A 21 -13.37 18.21 0.28
CA ALA A 21 -13.39 17.05 1.17
C ALA A 21 -12.55 15.91 0.60
N ALA A 22 -12.67 15.65 -0.70
CA ALA A 22 -11.87 14.60 -1.33
C ALA A 22 -10.39 14.95 -1.32
N ALA A 23 -10.05 16.21 -1.55
CA ALA A 23 -8.67 16.65 -1.51
C ALA A 23 -8.07 16.47 -0.13
N CYS A 24 -8.83 16.80 0.92
CA CYS A 24 -8.37 16.61 2.29
C CYS A 24 -8.19 15.14 2.63
N SER A 25 -9.05 14.28 2.14
CA SER A 25 -8.92 12.85 2.37
C SER A 25 -7.69 12.27 1.71
N ILE A 26 -7.36 12.73 0.52
CA ILE A 26 -6.14 12.30 -0.14
C ILE A 26 -4.92 12.73 0.67
N ALA A 27 -4.89 14.00 1.08
CA ALA A 27 -3.77 14.50 1.86
C ALA A 27 -3.62 13.75 3.17
N ALA A 28 -4.72 13.50 3.87
CA ALA A 28 -4.69 12.76 5.12
C ALA A 28 -4.19 11.33 4.92
N SER A 29 -4.59 10.70 3.84
CA SER A 29 -4.14 9.35 3.51
C SER A 29 -2.63 9.33 3.26
N LEU A 30 -2.12 10.33 2.56
CA LEU A 30 -0.71 10.39 2.25
C LEU A 30 0.15 10.59 3.48
N ASP A 31 -0.39 11.17 4.56
CA ASP A 31 0.34 11.26 5.81
C ASP A 31 0.65 9.88 6.38
N ILE A 32 -0.17 8.90 6.05
CA ILE A 32 0.04 7.54 6.55
C ILE A 32 0.81 6.70 5.53
N VAL A 33 0.43 6.77 4.26
CA VAL A 33 0.95 5.84 3.25
C VAL A 33 1.68 6.55 2.11
N GLY A 34 2.08 7.80 2.31
CA GLY A 34 2.58 8.61 1.21
C GLY A 34 4.03 8.41 0.84
N ASP A 35 4.79 7.59 1.57
CA ASP A 35 6.18 7.43 1.23
C ASP A 35 6.45 6.03 0.65
N ARG A 36 7.53 5.95 -0.09
CA ARG A 36 7.90 4.75 -0.82
C ARG A 36 8.05 3.53 0.08
N TRP A 37 8.74 3.69 1.20
CA TRP A 37 9.01 2.55 2.07
C TRP A 37 7.74 1.98 2.66
N THR A 38 6.83 2.84 3.08
CA THR A 38 5.56 2.41 3.66
C THR A 38 4.75 1.59 2.65
N ILE A 39 4.67 2.08 1.41
CA ILE A 39 3.94 1.35 0.37
C ILE A 39 4.59 -0.02 0.12
N LEU A 40 5.90 -0.09 0.08
CA LEU A 40 6.58 -1.36 -0.15
C LEU A 40 6.43 -2.33 1.03
N ILE A 41 6.42 -1.80 2.25
CA ILE A 41 6.15 -2.62 3.43
C ILE A 41 4.74 -3.20 3.36
N LEU A 42 3.77 -2.38 2.99
CA LEU A 42 2.40 -2.85 2.86
C LEU A 42 2.27 -3.91 1.77
N ARG A 43 2.95 -3.70 0.64
CA ARG A 43 2.97 -4.72 -0.41
C ARG A 43 3.46 -6.07 0.15
N ASP A 44 4.54 -6.02 0.90
CA ASP A 44 5.10 -7.24 1.47
C ASP A 44 4.18 -7.85 2.51
N ALA A 45 3.51 -7.01 3.30
CA ALA A 45 2.54 -7.52 4.26
C ALA A 45 1.39 -8.26 3.54
N PHE A 46 0.92 -7.73 2.43
CA PHE A 46 -0.09 -8.42 1.63
C PHE A 46 0.42 -9.71 1.03
N ARG A 47 1.73 -9.79 0.79
CA ARG A 47 2.35 -11.02 0.30
C ARG A 47 2.61 -12.04 1.40
N GLY A 48 2.28 -11.70 2.63
CA GLY A 48 2.37 -12.63 3.74
C GLY A 48 3.56 -12.46 4.65
N LEU A 49 4.43 -11.48 4.40
CA LEU A 49 5.53 -11.22 5.30
C LEU A 49 5.00 -10.61 6.59
N ARG A 50 5.59 -11.01 7.72
CA ARG A 50 5.07 -10.59 9.02
C ARG A 50 6.15 -10.17 10.00
N ARG A 51 7.39 -10.60 9.80
CA ARG A 51 8.45 -10.34 10.75
C ARG A 51 9.38 -9.25 10.28
N PHE A 52 9.93 -8.54 11.25
CA PHE A 52 10.86 -7.46 10.95
C PHE A 52 11.98 -7.91 10.00
N ASP A 53 12.59 -9.06 10.29
CA ASP A 53 13.70 -9.53 9.47
C ASP A 53 13.27 -9.91 8.06
N GLU A 54 12.04 -10.38 7.89
CA GLU A 54 11.53 -10.72 6.57
C GLU A 54 11.39 -9.46 5.71
N PHE A 55 10.79 -8.41 6.27
CA PHE A 55 10.68 -7.14 5.57
C PHE A 55 12.05 -6.58 5.22
N ARG A 56 12.95 -6.65 6.19
CA ARG A 56 14.27 -6.06 6.00
C ARG A 56 15.04 -6.74 4.88
N ARG A 57 14.98 -8.06 4.83
CA ARG A 57 15.69 -8.79 3.78
C ARG A 57 15.08 -8.56 2.41
N ASP A 58 13.76 -8.58 2.33
CA ASP A 58 13.10 -8.42 1.04
C ASP A 58 13.30 -7.03 0.45
N LEU A 59 13.23 -6.01 1.29
CA LEU A 59 13.27 -4.63 0.83
C LEU A 59 14.67 -4.05 0.84
N ASP A 60 15.62 -4.71 1.50
CA ASP A 60 16.95 -4.16 1.72
C ASP A 60 16.86 -2.75 2.31
N ILE A 61 15.97 -2.58 3.25
CA ILE A 61 15.68 -1.30 3.87
C ILE A 61 16.59 -1.10 5.09
N PRO A 62 17.08 0.13 5.32
CA PRO A 62 17.84 0.37 6.54
C PRO A 62 17.00 0.06 7.78
N ARG A 63 17.65 -0.55 8.76
CA ARG A 63 16.97 -1.02 9.97
C ARG A 63 16.19 0.10 10.66
N ALA A 64 16.80 1.26 10.81
CA ALA A 64 16.14 2.36 11.51
C ALA A 64 14.94 2.88 10.76
N VAL A 65 14.99 2.87 9.43
CA VAL A 65 13.86 3.32 8.61
C VAL A 65 12.71 2.32 8.74
N LEU A 66 13.02 1.03 8.65
CA LEU A 66 11.99 0.00 8.79
C LEU A 66 11.32 0.09 10.15
N ALA A 67 12.12 0.22 11.22
CA ALA A 67 11.58 0.32 12.56
C ALA A 67 10.64 1.52 12.68
N ASP A 68 11.03 2.66 12.12
CA ASP A 68 10.22 3.86 12.15
C ASP A 68 8.90 3.69 11.38
N ARG A 69 8.97 3.12 10.20
CA ARG A 69 7.77 2.96 9.38
C ARG A 69 6.80 1.95 9.98
N LEU A 70 7.30 0.85 10.50
CA LEU A 70 6.42 -0.12 11.18
C LEU A 70 5.80 0.49 12.43
N ARG A 71 6.57 1.26 13.21
CA ARG A 71 6.03 1.93 14.37
C ARG A 71 4.89 2.86 14.00
N ARG A 72 5.08 3.65 12.94
CA ARG A 72 4.03 4.57 12.49
C ARG A 72 2.79 3.82 12.04
N LEU A 73 2.95 2.73 11.32
CA LEU A 73 1.81 1.95 10.87
C LEU A 73 1.03 1.36 12.04
N VAL A 74 1.73 0.95 13.09
CA VAL A 74 1.07 0.46 14.29
C VAL A 74 0.36 1.61 15.03
N GLU A 75 1.01 2.75 15.15
CA GLU A 75 0.41 3.91 15.80
C GLU A 75 -0.85 4.40 15.11
N ARG A 76 -0.91 4.23 13.79
CA ARG A 76 -2.07 4.67 13.01
C ARG A 76 -3.07 3.54 12.77
N ASP A 77 -2.92 2.43 13.47
CA ASP A 77 -3.85 1.29 13.42
C ASP A 77 -3.95 0.59 12.07
N VAL A 78 -2.99 0.81 11.20
CA VAL A 78 -2.90 0.08 9.93
C VAL A 78 -2.37 -1.32 10.15
N MET A 79 -1.48 -1.47 11.12
CA MET A 79 -0.92 -2.76 11.51
C MET A 79 -1.02 -2.92 13.00
N VAL A 80 -0.90 -4.16 13.45
CA VAL A 80 -0.81 -4.50 14.85
C VAL A 80 0.45 -5.35 15.06
N LYS A 81 1.13 -5.10 16.17
CA LYS A 81 2.31 -5.87 16.56
C LYS A 81 1.91 -6.88 17.60
N ARG A 82 2.18 -8.15 17.35
CA ARG A 82 1.81 -9.24 18.23
C ARG A 82 3.00 -10.13 18.55
N ALA A 83 3.05 -10.61 19.77
CA ALA A 83 4.01 -11.63 20.12
C ALA A 83 3.57 -12.93 19.46
N CYS A 84 4.48 -13.53 18.67
CA CYS A 84 4.22 -14.81 18.03
C CYS A 84 5.04 -15.94 18.67
N GLN A 85 5.88 -15.60 19.65
CA GLN A 85 6.70 -16.55 20.37
C GLN A 85 7.08 -15.89 21.69
N GLU A 86 7.11 -16.67 22.76
CA GLU A 86 7.36 -16.09 24.08
C GLU A 86 8.81 -16.28 24.56
N ARG A 87 9.50 -17.29 24.08
CA ARG A 87 10.86 -17.57 24.57
C ARG A 87 11.78 -18.00 23.45
N PRO A 88 12.63 -17.12 22.93
CA PRO A 88 12.67 -15.68 23.22
C PRO A 88 11.47 -15.00 22.63
N VAL A 89 11.16 -13.81 23.12
CA VAL A 89 10.03 -13.06 22.60
C VAL A 89 10.30 -12.68 21.17
N ARG A 90 9.34 -13.01 20.31
CA ARG A 90 9.37 -12.62 18.91
C ARG A 90 8.04 -11.99 18.55
N TYR A 91 8.11 -11.04 17.64
CA TYR A 91 6.93 -10.28 17.24
C TYR A 91 6.68 -10.42 15.76
N GLU A 92 5.43 -10.30 15.39
CA GLU A 92 5.07 -10.16 14.00
C GLU A 92 4.12 -8.97 13.85
N TYR A 93 4.12 -8.42 12.65
CA TYR A 93 3.31 -7.28 12.28
C TYR A 93 2.24 -7.78 11.32
N ARG A 94 1.00 -7.53 11.66
CA ARG A 94 -0.15 -7.98 10.87
C ARG A 94 -1.00 -6.80 10.49
N LEU A 95 -1.59 -6.90 9.29
CA LEU A 95 -2.53 -5.89 8.85
C LEU A 95 -3.80 -5.97 9.68
N THR A 96 -4.29 -4.81 10.10
CA THR A 96 -5.61 -4.71 10.68
C THR A 96 -6.65 -4.67 9.57
N ARG A 97 -7.92 -4.62 9.91
CA ARG A 97 -8.95 -4.42 8.90
C ARG A 97 -8.71 -3.14 8.13
N MET A 98 -8.38 -2.06 8.83
CA MET A 98 -8.05 -0.80 8.19
C MET A 98 -6.90 -0.96 7.20
N GLY A 99 -5.88 -1.73 7.57
CA GLY A 99 -4.76 -2.00 6.68
C GLY A 99 -5.16 -2.83 5.48
N ILE A 100 -5.98 -3.86 5.68
CA ILE A 100 -6.43 -4.71 4.57
C ILE A 100 -7.21 -3.90 3.55
N GLU A 101 -7.94 -2.89 3.98
CA GLU A 101 -8.71 -2.05 3.07
C GLU A 101 -7.84 -1.15 2.20
N LEU A 102 -6.53 -1.14 2.38
CA LEU A 102 -5.61 -0.47 1.48
C LEU A 102 -5.32 -1.27 0.21
N SER A 103 -5.78 -2.52 0.15
CA SER A 103 -5.52 -3.38 -0.99
C SER A 103 -5.89 -2.75 -2.34
N PRO A 104 -7.06 -2.12 -2.51
CA PRO A 104 -7.38 -1.51 -3.80
C PRO A 104 -6.39 -0.45 -4.25
N ILE A 105 -5.80 0.28 -3.32
CA ILE A 105 -4.81 1.30 -3.64
C ILE A 105 -3.55 0.65 -4.21
N LEU A 106 -3.09 -0.41 -3.57
CA LEU A 106 -1.90 -1.11 -4.04
C LEU A 106 -2.13 -1.79 -5.38
N VAL A 107 -3.31 -2.38 -5.56
CA VAL A 107 -3.67 -3.00 -6.84
C VAL A 107 -3.68 -1.95 -7.95
N ALA A 108 -4.28 -0.80 -7.68
CA ALA A 108 -4.35 0.27 -8.67
C ALA A 108 -2.95 0.77 -9.05
N LEU A 109 -2.07 0.93 -8.07
CA LEU A 109 -0.70 1.33 -8.35
C LEU A 109 0.02 0.29 -9.19
N MET A 110 -0.17 -0.98 -8.86
CA MET A 110 0.46 -2.07 -9.60
C MET A 110 -0.02 -2.09 -11.05
N GLN A 111 -1.33 -1.97 -11.25
CA GLN A 111 -1.90 -2.00 -12.59
C GLN A 111 -1.45 -0.80 -13.42
N TRP A 112 -1.41 0.35 -12.81
CA TRP A 112 -0.93 1.54 -13.49
C TRP A 112 0.53 1.38 -13.90
N GLY A 113 1.35 0.86 -12.97
CA GLY A 113 2.76 0.62 -13.26
C GLY A 113 2.97 -0.41 -14.35
N ASP A 114 2.21 -1.50 -14.32
CA ASP A 114 2.30 -2.52 -15.35
C ASP A 114 1.96 -1.96 -16.72
N ARG A 115 0.94 -1.12 -16.78
CA ARG A 115 0.50 -0.57 -18.06
C ARG A 115 1.51 0.41 -18.64
N TRP A 116 2.05 1.28 -17.80
CA TRP A 116 2.81 2.43 -18.32
C TRP A 116 4.31 2.35 -18.10
N LEU A 117 4.78 1.54 -17.14
CA LEU A 117 6.17 1.51 -16.76
C LEU A 117 6.84 0.17 -16.99
N SER A 118 6.09 -0.88 -17.31
CA SER A 118 6.66 -2.19 -17.57
C SER A 118 7.31 -2.20 -18.93
N GLU A 119 8.58 -2.58 -18.98
CA GLU A 119 9.35 -2.56 -20.22
C GLU A 119 8.90 -3.66 -21.18
N ASP A 120 8.53 -4.81 -20.65
CA ASP A 120 8.10 -5.92 -21.49
C ASP A 120 6.58 -5.95 -21.67
N GLY A 121 5.88 -5.03 -21.02
CA GLY A 121 4.43 -4.93 -21.14
C GLY A 121 3.66 -6.04 -20.47
N ALA A 122 4.34 -6.92 -19.76
CA ALA A 122 3.66 -8.04 -19.13
C ALA A 122 3.04 -7.59 -17.81
N PRO A 123 1.75 -7.86 -17.61
CA PRO A 123 1.12 -7.46 -16.35
C PRO A 123 1.58 -8.34 -15.20
N THR A 124 1.58 -7.75 -14.01
CA THR A 124 1.85 -8.46 -12.78
C THR A 124 0.67 -9.35 -12.44
N LEU A 125 0.94 -10.59 -12.10
CA LEU A 125 -0.11 -11.51 -11.69
C LEU A 125 -0.48 -11.26 -10.23
N LEU A 126 -1.78 -11.25 -9.99
CA LEU A 126 -2.29 -11.11 -8.63
C LEU A 126 -2.43 -12.49 -8.01
N VAL A 127 -2.01 -12.59 -6.78
CA VAL A 127 -2.17 -13.81 -6.01
C VAL A 127 -3.22 -13.53 -4.96
N HIS A 128 -4.41 -14.03 -5.18
CA HIS A 128 -5.54 -13.72 -4.32
C HIS A 128 -5.30 -14.08 -2.87
N GLU A 129 -4.63 -15.16 -2.66
CA GLU A 129 -4.36 -15.61 -1.29
C GLU A 129 -3.51 -14.61 -0.52
N ALA A 130 -2.66 -13.87 -1.22
CA ALA A 130 -1.83 -12.88 -0.58
C ALA A 130 -2.61 -11.61 -0.24
N TRP A 131 -3.70 -11.37 -0.92
CA TRP A 131 -4.46 -10.14 -0.77
C TRP A 131 -5.70 -10.29 0.09
N GLY A 132 -6.14 -11.47 0.24
CA GLY A 132 -7.37 -11.72 0.92
C GLY A 132 -7.24 -12.35 2.21
#